data_972285d1b9a70280028b72b09cc99b6d
#
_entry.id   972285d1b9a70280028b72b09cc99b6d
#
_cell.length_a   1.000
_cell.length_b   1.000
_cell.length_c   1.000
_cell.angle_alpha   90.00
_cell.angle_beta   90.00
_cell.angle_gamma   90.00
#
_symmetry.space_group_name_H-M   'P 1'
#
loop_
_entity.id
_entity.type
_entity.pdbx_description
1 polymer ?
#
loop_
_entity_poly.entity_id
_entity_poly.type
_entity_poly.pdbx_seq_one_letter_code
_entity_poly.pdbx_strand_id
1 'polypeptide(L)'
;MKYEEIVADLKAGKYAPIYFLSGEESYFLDDIATRIEKNALTEDEKAFNQTILYGNDVSMTTVTDTARRFPMMSQRQVVIVKEAQNIRDFENLLPYIDHLQPTTILVFLYKNKKPDKRKGIFKKLSSSSHCIYFESAKLYDNKIPDWIISYCKDKKYMISLKAAGILAESLGNDLSKVANE
;
A
#
# COMPACT_ATOMS: atom_id res chain seq x y z
N MET A 1 -7.26 10.38 1.57
CA MET A 1 -7.70 9.72 0.32
C MET A 1 -8.36 8.39 0.71
N LYS A 2 -9.47 8.02 0.08
CA LYS A 2 -10.16 6.75 0.35
C LYS A 2 -9.55 5.62 -0.48
N TYR A 3 -9.75 4.38 -0.04
CA TYR A 3 -9.24 3.19 -0.74
C TYR A 3 -9.69 3.13 -2.21
N GLU A 4 -10.98 3.37 -2.47
CA GLU A 4 -11.56 3.32 -3.82
C GLU A 4 -10.94 4.37 -4.76
N GLU A 5 -10.61 5.55 -4.23
CA GLU A 5 -9.95 6.63 -4.99
C GLU A 5 -8.53 6.21 -5.38
N ILE A 6 -7.79 5.61 -4.42
CA ILE A 6 -6.43 5.10 -4.69
C ILE A 6 -6.48 4.02 -5.78
N VAL A 7 -7.41 3.07 -5.65
CA VAL A 7 -7.56 1.99 -6.65
C VAL A 7 -7.95 2.54 -8.01
N ALA A 8 -8.80 3.56 -8.08
CA ALA A 8 -9.18 4.21 -9.34
C ALA A 8 -7.98 4.89 -10.00
N ASP A 9 -7.15 5.62 -9.24
CA ASP A 9 -5.93 6.25 -9.76
C ASP A 9 -4.93 5.20 -10.27
N LEU A 10 -4.72 4.11 -9.52
CA LEU A 10 -3.84 3.02 -9.95
C LEU A 10 -4.33 2.33 -11.23
N LYS A 11 -5.65 2.11 -11.38
CA LYS A 11 -6.26 1.59 -12.62
C LYS A 11 -6.07 2.54 -13.79
N ALA A 12 -6.01 3.85 -13.55
CA ALA A 12 -5.73 4.88 -14.55
C ALA A 12 -4.23 5.09 -14.85
N GLY A 13 -3.34 4.28 -14.23
CA GLY A 13 -1.88 4.41 -14.37
C GLY A 13 -1.28 5.63 -13.69
N LYS A 14 -2.01 6.25 -12.76
CA LYS A 14 -1.54 7.39 -11.97
C LYS A 14 -0.88 6.91 -10.69
N TYR A 15 0.37 7.27 -10.51
CA TYR A 15 1.16 6.88 -9.34
C TYR A 15 1.69 8.09 -8.61
N ALA A 16 1.59 8.06 -7.27
CA ALA A 16 2.24 9.05 -6.41
C ALA A 16 3.69 8.62 -6.12
N PRO A 17 4.59 9.58 -5.85
CA PRO A 17 5.98 9.27 -5.48
C PRO A 17 6.11 8.45 -4.19
N ILE A 18 5.23 8.67 -3.22
CA ILE A 18 5.23 7.93 -1.95
C ILE A 18 3.83 7.41 -1.62
N TYR A 19 3.76 6.16 -1.20
CA TYR A 19 2.61 5.55 -0.55
C TYR A 19 2.99 5.14 0.86
N PHE A 20 2.39 5.78 1.86
CA PHE A 20 2.50 5.36 3.25
C PHE A 20 1.18 4.70 3.65
N LEU A 21 1.19 3.37 3.69
CA LEU A 21 0.02 2.53 3.91
C LEU A 21 0.09 1.96 5.31
N SER A 22 -0.82 2.37 6.19
CA SER A 22 -0.86 1.96 7.60
C SER A 22 -2.25 1.54 8.05
N GLY A 23 -2.34 0.83 9.16
CA GLY A 23 -3.61 0.52 9.80
C GLY A 23 -3.80 -0.92 10.21
N GLU A 24 -5.02 -1.21 10.72
CA GLU A 24 -5.38 -2.49 11.31
C GLU A 24 -5.85 -3.51 10.27
N GLU A 25 -6.46 -3.03 9.15
CA GLU A 25 -6.92 -3.91 8.08
C GLU A 25 -5.85 -4.07 7.00
N SER A 26 -5.10 -5.15 7.11
CA SER A 26 -3.96 -5.42 6.22
C SER A 26 -4.38 -5.67 4.78
N TYR A 27 -5.58 -6.19 4.55
CA TYR A 27 -6.07 -6.51 3.20
C TYR A 27 -5.95 -5.31 2.25
N PHE A 28 -6.43 -4.13 2.67
CA PHE A 28 -6.39 -2.93 1.82
C PHE A 28 -4.96 -2.47 1.52
N LEU A 29 -4.06 -2.61 2.51
CA LEU A 29 -2.65 -2.24 2.33
C LEU A 29 -1.98 -3.16 1.31
N ASP A 30 -2.23 -4.47 1.45
CA ASP A 30 -1.67 -5.49 0.56
C ASP A 30 -2.24 -5.38 -0.86
N ASP A 31 -3.53 -5.10 -1.01
CA ASP A 31 -4.15 -4.94 -2.32
C ASP A 31 -3.57 -3.72 -3.06
N ILE A 32 -3.43 -2.57 -2.40
CA ILE A 32 -2.80 -1.38 -3.00
C ILE A 32 -1.36 -1.69 -3.43
N ALA A 33 -0.56 -2.28 -2.53
CA ALA A 33 0.84 -2.61 -2.83
C ALA A 33 0.95 -3.64 -3.97
N THR A 34 0.09 -4.68 -3.98
CA THR A 34 0.05 -5.69 -5.04
C THR A 34 -0.33 -5.10 -6.39
N ARG A 35 -1.27 -4.15 -6.43
CA ARG A 35 -1.62 -3.44 -7.67
C ARG A 35 -0.45 -2.63 -8.21
N ILE A 36 0.30 -1.94 -7.35
CA ILE A 36 1.52 -1.22 -7.75
C ILE A 36 2.58 -2.20 -8.24
N GLU A 37 2.84 -3.26 -7.47
CA GLU A 37 3.82 -4.30 -7.79
C GLU A 37 3.56 -4.97 -9.15
N LYS A 38 2.28 -5.23 -9.46
CA LYS A 38 1.90 -5.91 -10.69
C LYS A 38 1.83 -5.00 -11.91
N ASN A 39 1.40 -3.74 -11.75
CA ASN A 39 0.99 -2.91 -12.89
C ASN A 39 1.87 -1.68 -13.13
N ALA A 40 2.76 -1.30 -12.20
CA ALA A 40 3.60 -0.10 -12.38
C ALA A 40 4.74 -0.30 -13.38
N LEU A 41 5.16 -1.56 -13.58
CA LEU A 41 6.23 -1.97 -14.47
C LEU A 41 5.79 -3.16 -15.31
N THR A 42 6.35 -3.30 -16.50
CA THR A 42 6.24 -4.54 -17.30
C THR A 42 7.07 -5.65 -16.67
N GLU A 43 6.82 -6.91 -17.04
CA GLU A 43 7.56 -8.05 -16.48
C GLU A 43 9.07 -7.94 -16.73
N ASP A 44 9.47 -7.48 -17.90
CA ASP A 44 10.89 -7.30 -18.25
C ASP A 44 11.55 -6.16 -17.44
N GLU A 45 10.81 -5.09 -17.16
CA GLU A 45 11.31 -3.97 -16.35
C GLU A 45 11.46 -4.32 -14.88
N LYS A 46 10.63 -5.22 -14.34
CA LYS A 46 10.67 -5.62 -12.92
C LYS A 46 12.01 -6.19 -12.50
N ALA A 47 12.67 -6.94 -13.37
CA ALA A 47 13.95 -7.57 -13.06
C ALA A 47 15.03 -6.57 -12.59
N PHE A 48 14.99 -5.33 -13.11
CA PHE A 48 15.98 -4.30 -12.81
C PHE A 48 15.43 -3.13 -12.00
N ASN A 49 14.12 -2.91 -12.02
CA ASN A 49 13.50 -1.70 -11.47
C ASN A 49 12.52 -1.95 -10.34
N GLN A 50 12.33 -3.20 -9.90
CA GLN A 50 11.51 -3.53 -8.76
C GLN A 50 12.37 -4.06 -7.61
N THR A 51 12.25 -3.44 -6.45
CA THR A 51 12.96 -3.87 -5.24
C THR A 51 11.97 -4.05 -4.10
N ILE A 52 12.00 -5.21 -3.47
CA ILE A 52 11.22 -5.50 -2.26
C ILE A 52 12.19 -5.58 -1.09
N LEU A 53 11.96 -4.77 -0.07
CA LEU A 53 12.76 -4.69 1.15
C LEU A 53 11.89 -5.08 2.35
N TYR A 54 12.51 -5.60 3.38
CA TYR A 54 11.85 -5.94 4.65
C TYR A 54 12.39 -5.07 5.77
N GLY A 55 11.51 -4.44 6.54
CA GLY A 55 11.89 -3.48 7.57
C GLY A 55 12.77 -4.02 8.69
N ASN A 56 12.81 -5.36 8.87
CA ASN A 56 13.74 -6.00 9.82
C ASN A 56 15.18 -6.04 9.31
N ASP A 57 15.37 -6.03 7.97
CA ASP A 57 16.65 -6.34 7.34
C ASP A 57 17.35 -5.07 6.84
N VAL A 58 16.67 -3.92 6.86
CA VAL A 58 17.18 -2.68 6.28
C VAL A 58 17.05 -1.48 7.23
N SER A 59 17.95 -0.51 7.06
CA SER A 59 17.83 0.83 7.63
C SER A 59 17.05 1.75 6.68
N MET A 60 16.54 2.87 7.19
CA MET A 60 15.92 3.89 6.34
C MET A 60 16.91 4.48 5.33
N THR A 61 18.18 4.59 5.69
CA THR A 61 19.25 5.01 4.76
C THR A 61 19.33 4.08 3.56
N THR A 62 19.33 2.75 3.78
CA THR A 62 19.32 1.77 2.68
C THR A 62 18.09 1.93 1.79
N VAL A 63 16.91 2.17 2.38
CA VAL A 63 15.67 2.42 1.63
C VAL A 63 15.78 3.67 0.77
N THR A 64 16.25 4.79 1.35
CA THR A 64 16.36 6.08 0.63
C THR A 64 17.42 6.03 -0.44
N ASP A 65 18.56 5.37 -0.21
CA ASP A 65 19.60 5.19 -1.22
C ASP A 65 19.11 4.35 -2.40
N THR A 66 18.32 3.30 -2.11
CA THR A 66 17.67 2.52 -3.16
C THR A 66 16.64 3.37 -3.93
N ALA A 67 15.85 4.16 -3.24
CA ALA A 67 14.82 5.02 -3.84
C ALA A 67 15.40 6.18 -4.67
N ARG A 68 16.65 6.61 -4.43
CA ARG A 68 17.34 7.66 -5.20
C ARG A 68 17.95 7.18 -6.51
N ARG A 69 18.02 5.87 -6.73
CA ARG A 69 18.58 5.33 -7.98
C ARG A 69 17.70 5.73 -9.17
N PHE A 70 18.32 5.84 -10.33
CA PHE A 70 17.60 6.00 -11.58
C PHE A 70 17.15 4.64 -12.11
N PRO A 71 15.96 4.55 -12.73
CA PRO A 71 15.52 3.33 -13.35
C PRO A 71 16.42 2.95 -14.53
N MET A 72 16.59 1.65 -14.75
CA MET A 72 17.37 1.10 -15.87
C MET A 72 16.43 0.75 -17.01
N MET A 73 16.59 1.40 -18.17
CA MET A 73 15.79 1.14 -19.39
C MET A 73 14.26 1.16 -19.15
N SER A 74 13.80 1.97 -18.19
CA SER A 74 12.40 2.15 -17.81
C SER A 74 12.14 3.60 -17.43
N GLN A 75 10.86 4.01 -17.47
CA GLN A 75 10.44 5.34 -17.04
C GLN A 75 10.43 5.50 -15.51
N ARG A 76 10.36 4.39 -14.78
CA ARG A 76 10.24 4.41 -13.31
C ARG A 76 10.82 3.16 -12.65
N GLN A 77 11.07 3.29 -11.35
CA GLN A 77 11.35 2.16 -10.47
C GLN A 77 10.31 2.06 -9.35
N VAL A 78 10.17 0.89 -8.77
CA VAL A 78 9.27 0.59 -7.65
C VAL A 78 10.08 0.03 -6.50
N VAL A 79 9.97 0.66 -5.33
CA VAL A 79 10.60 0.18 -4.09
C VAL A 79 9.48 -0.07 -3.08
N ILE A 80 9.29 -1.33 -2.68
CA ILE A 80 8.27 -1.74 -1.72
C ILE A 80 8.95 -2.17 -0.42
N VAL A 81 8.61 -1.49 0.67
CA VAL A 81 9.12 -1.79 2.00
C VAL A 81 8.02 -2.49 2.79
N LYS A 82 8.14 -3.81 2.93
CA LYS A 82 7.27 -4.63 3.78
C LYS A 82 7.71 -4.53 5.24
N GLU A 83 6.77 -4.63 6.16
CA GLU A 83 7.03 -4.55 7.60
C GLU A 83 7.75 -3.26 8.04
N ALA A 84 7.42 -2.13 7.39
CA ALA A 84 8.06 -0.85 7.61
C ALA A 84 8.00 -0.37 9.08
N GLN A 85 7.07 -0.89 9.89
CA GLN A 85 6.98 -0.62 11.33
C GLN A 85 8.19 -1.12 12.15
N ASN A 86 9.04 -1.94 11.57
CA ASN A 86 10.24 -2.49 12.21
C ASN A 86 11.50 -1.65 11.96
N ILE A 87 11.44 -0.70 11.03
CA ILE A 87 12.53 0.26 10.81
C ILE A 87 12.63 1.21 12.00
N ARG A 88 13.81 1.27 12.64
CA ARG A 88 14.02 2.06 13.86
C ARG A 88 14.23 3.54 13.59
N ASP A 89 14.91 3.87 12.53
CA ASP A 89 15.37 5.20 12.14
C ASP A 89 14.49 5.87 11.07
N PHE A 90 13.15 5.71 11.22
CA PHE A 90 12.16 6.17 10.22
C PHE A 90 12.27 7.68 9.93
N GLU A 91 12.78 8.46 10.86
CA GLU A 91 12.98 9.92 10.71
C GLU A 91 14.02 10.27 9.65
N ASN A 92 14.94 9.35 9.32
CA ASN A 92 15.91 9.53 8.24
C ASN A 92 15.28 9.56 6.84
N LEU A 93 13.95 9.36 6.73
CA LEU A 93 13.19 9.58 5.50
C LEU A 93 12.97 11.08 5.19
N LEU A 94 13.04 11.97 6.20
CA LEU A 94 12.75 13.40 6.03
C LEU A 94 13.52 14.06 4.87
N PRO A 95 14.87 13.90 4.75
CA PRO A 95 15.61 14.49 3.65
C PRO A 95 15.22 13.98 2.26
N TYR A 96 14.71 12.73 2.20
CA TYR A 96 14.22 12.18 0.95
C TYR A 96 12.88 12.80 0.53
N ILE A 97 11.97 13.07 1.47
CA ILE A 97 10.69 13.72 1.17
C ILE A 97 10.89 15.13 0.60
N ASP A 98 11.94 15.84 1.05
CA ASP A 98 12.25 17.18 0.55
C ASP A 98 12.93 17.16 -0.83
N HIS A 99 13.59 16.06 -1.19
CA HIS A 99 14.31 15.86 -2.45
C HIS A 99 13.97 14.51 -3.08
N LEU A 100 12.71 14.37 -3.50
CA LEU A 100 12.17 13.14 -4.11
C LEU A 100 12.85 12.82 -5.44
N GLN A 101 13.09 11.54 -5.70
CA GLN A 101 13.37 11.06 -7.06
C GLN A 101 12.03 10.90 -7.82
N PRO A 102 11.78 11.73 -8.85
CA PRO A 102 10.47 11.75 -9.51
C PRO A 102 10.10 10.45 -10.22
N THR A 103 11.10 9.65 -10.57
CA THR A 103 10.94 8.37 -11.26
C THR A 103 10.75 7.19 -10.31
N THR A 104 10.68 7.43 -9.00
CA THR A 104 10.55 6.37 -8.00
C THR A 104 9.13 6.35 -7.41
N ILE A 105 8.55 5.16 -7.33
CA ILE A 105 7.37 4.87 -6.53
C ILE A 105 7.83 4.13 -5.27
N LEU A 106 7.80 4.81 -4.13
CA LEU A 106 8.21 4.26 -2.83
C LEU A 106 6.98 3.90 -2.00
N VAL A 107 6.84 2.63 -1.65
CA VAL A 107 5.68 2.09 -0.94
C VAL A 107 6.10 1.56 0.42
N PHE A 108 5.49 2.08 1.48
CA PHE A 108 5.67 1.57 2.85
C PHE A 108 4.41 0.82 3.30
N LEU A 109 4.55 -0.44 3.66
CA LEU A 109 3.54 -1.25 4.34
C LEU A 109 3.83 -1.25 5.85
N TYR A 110 3.11 -0.38 6.58
CA TYR A 110 3.25 -0.18 8.02
C TYR A 110 2.09 -0.87 8.75
N LYS A 111 2.23 -2.17 9.02
CA LYS A 111 1.18 -3.04 9.54
C LYS A 111 1.23 -3.23 11.05
N ASN A 112 0.09 -3.58 11.63
CA ASN A 112 -0.05 -4.03 13.02
C ASN A 112 0.45 -3.03 14.09
N LYS A 113 0.82 -1.82 13.71
CA LYS A 113 1.16 -0.71 14.59
C LYS A 113 0.53 0.57 14.08
N LYS A 114 0.16 1.46 15.00
CA LYS A 114 -0.25 2.82 14.64
C LYS A 114 0.99 3.71 14.60
N PRO A 115 1.18 4.50 13.52
CA PRO A 115 2.26 5.49 13.48
C PRO A 115 2.07 6.50 14.61
N ASP A 116 3.14 6.87 15.29
CA ASP A 116 3.09 7.95 16.29
C ASP A 116 2.98 9.31 15.58
N LYS A 117 1.74 9.78 15.43
CA LYS A 117 1.43 11.04 14.74
C LYS A 117 2.07 12.28 15.38
N ARG A 118 2.67 12.18 16.56
CA ARG A 118 3.43 13.27 17.20
C ARG A 118 4.80 13.46 16.56
N LYS A 119 5.37 12.42 15.99
CA LYS A 119 6.68 12.47 15.31
C LYS A 119 6.60 13.27 14.01
N GLY A 120 7.63 14.10 13.78
CA GLY A 120 7.72 15.01 12.64
C GLY A 120 7.56 14.33 11.29
N ILE A 121 8.13 13.13 11.14
CA ILE A 121 8.06 12.35 9.90
C ILE A 121 6.62 12.01 9.49
N PHE A 122 5.78 11.53 10.42
CA PHE A 122 4.40 11.16 10.07
C PHE A 122 3.52 12.37 9.81
N LYS A 123 3.80 13.52 10.47
CA LYS A 123 3.17 14.79 10.12
C LYS A 123 3.54 15.23 8.71
N LYS A 124 4.82 15.15 8.35
CA LYS A 124 5.32 15.52 7.02
C LYS A 124 4.70 14.62 5.94
N LEU A 125 4.66 13.29 6.13
CA LEU A 125 4.03 12.34 5.21
C LEU A 125 2.55 12.64 5.01
N SER A 126 1.81 12.92 6.09
CA SER A 126 0.36 13.18 6.01
C SER A 126 0.01 14.54 5.37
N SER A 127 0.93 15.52 5.39
CA SER A 127 0.73 16.85 4.81
C SER A 127 1.34 17.03 3.43
N SER A 128 2.17 16.07 2.97
CA SER A 128 2.85 16.15 1.68
C SER A 128 1.89 15.87 0.52
N SER A 129 1.86 16.74 -0.49
CA SER A 129 1.12 16.52 -1.74
C SER A 129 1.70 15.38 -2.59
N HIS A 130 2.94 14.94 -2.31
CA HIS A 130 3.62 13.85 -2.99
C HIS A 130 3.42 12.49 -2.31
N CYS A 131 2.68 12.45 -1.20
CA CYS A 131 2.45 11.24 -0.43
C CYS A 131 0.96 10.88 -0.37
N ILE A 132 0.63 9.68 -0.79
CA ILE A 132 -0.64 9.05 -0.45
C ILE A 132 -0.50 8.46 0.96
N TYR A 133 -1.01 9.20 1.95
CA TYR A 133 -1.10 8.72 3.33
C TYR A 133 -2.46 8.02 3.50
N PHE A 134 -2.44 6.69 3.59
CA PHE A 134 -3.65 5.89 3.76
C PHE A 134 -3.60 5.14 5.09
N GLU A 135 -4.67 5.27 5.86
CA GLU A 135 -4.83 4.58 7.14
C GLU A 135 -6.10 3.71 7.07
N SER A 136 -5.93 2.39 7.04
CA SER A 136 -7.03 1.44 7.06
C SER A 136 -7.57 1.26 8.47
N ALA A 137 -8.89 1.23 8.60
CA ALA A 137 -9.57 0.81 9.81
C ALA A 137 -10.13 -0.60 9.63
N LYS A 138 -10.16 -1.38 10.71
CA LYS A 138 -10.82 -2.68 10.70
C LYS A 138 -12.30 -2.51 10.37
N LEU A 139 -12.81 -3.33 9.44
CA LEU A 139 -14.23 -3.33 9.14
C LEU A 139 -15.01 -3.98 10.28
N TYR A 140 -16.12 -3.36 10.66
CA TYR A 140 -17.08 -3.97 11.57
C TYR A 140 -17.84 -5.10 10.86
N ASP A 141 -18.23 -6.13 11.60
CA ASP A 141 -18.86 -7.35 11.07
C ASP A 141 -20.11 -7.04 10.21
N ASN A 142 -20.90 -6.04 10.60
CA ASN A 142 -22.06 -5.59 9.85
C ASN A 142 -21.77 -4.94 8.49
N LYS A 143 -20.50 -4.62 8.21
CA LYS A 143 -20.03 -4.02 6.93
C LYS A 143 -19.40 -5.03 5.98
N ILE A 144 -19.13 -6.23 6.47
CA ILE A 144 -18.48 -7.28 5.67
C ILE A 144 -19.35 -7.74 4.50
N PRO A 145 -20.68 -7.98 4.65
CA PRO A 145 -21.51 -8.37 3.51
C PRO A 145 -21.50 -7.31 2.37
N ASP A 146 -21.59 -6.02 2.73
CA ASP A 146 -21.55 -4.93 1.75
C ASP A 146 -20.19 -4.89 1.03
N TRP A 147 -19.11 -5.11 1.77
CA TRP A 147 -17.76 -5.20 1.21
C TRP A 147 -17.61 -6.38 0.25
N ILE A 148 -18.12 -7.57 0.61
CA ILE A 148 -18.12 -8.76 -0.26
C ILE A 148 -18.83 -8.48 -1.58
N ILE A 149 -20.01 -7.85 -1.54
CA ILE A 149 -20.76 -7.49 -2.74
C ILE A 149 -19.96 -6.54 -3.63
N SER A 150 -19.34 -5.52 -3.02
CA SER A 150 -18.50 -4.56 -3.73
C SER A 150 -17.27 -5.24 -4.35
N TYR A 151 -16.62 -6.13 -3.61
CA TYR A 151 -15.48 -6.91 -4.06
C TYR A 151 -15.81 -7.80 -5.26
N CYS A 152 -16.90 -8.56 -5.18
CA CYS A 152 -17.38 -9.39 -6.28
C CYS A 152 -17.68 -8.55 -7.52
N LYS A 153 -18.34 -7.40 -7.35
CA LYS A 153 -18.64 -6.48 -8.45
C LYS A 153 -17.35 -5.96 -9.14
N ASP A 154 -16.32 -5.61 -8.36
CA ASP A 154 -15.02 -5.18 -8.93
C ASP A 154 -14.34 -6.30 -9.73
N LYS A 155 -14.55 -7.55 -9.34
CA LYS A 155 -14.10 -8.76 -10.05
C LYS A 155 -15.05 -9.21 -11.17
N LYS A 156 -16.13 -8.46 -11.45
CA LYS A 156 -17.16 -8.77 -12.45
C LYS A 156 -17.99 -10.03 -12.12
N TYR A 157 -18.07 -10.38 -10.85
CA TYR A 157 -18.97 -11.41 -10.34
C TYR A 157 -20.21 -10.80 -9.70
N MET A 158 -21.29 -11.56 -9.65
CA MET A 158 -22.51 -11.22 -8.92
C MET A 158 -22.68 -12.19 -7.75
N ILE A 159 -23.01 -11.64 -6.59
CA ILE A 159 -23.35 -12.41 -5.39
C ILE A 159 -24.64 -11.84 -4.79
N SER A 160 -25.51 -12.70 -4.27
CA SER A 160 -26.72 -12.24 -3.55
C SER A 160 -26.37 -11.76 -2.15
N LEU A 161 -27.16 -10.84 -1.60
CA LEU A 161 -27.00 -10.37 -0.22
C LEU A 161 -27.03 -11.53 0.79
N LYS A 162 -27.90 -12.54 0.56
CA LYS A 162 -27.98 -13.73 1.40
C LYS A 162 -26.67 -14.53 1.38
N ALA A 163 -26.09 -14.75 0.20
CA ALA A 163 -24.83 -15.48 0.08
C ALA A 163 -23.66 -14.70 0.69
N ALA A 164 -23.61 -13.37 0.49
CA ALA A 164 -22.62 -12.51 1.12
C ALA A 164 -22.72 -12.53 2.66
N GLY A 165 -23.96 -12.59 3.21
CA GLY A 165 -24.20 -12.75 4.64
C GLY A 165 -23.65 -14.07 5.17
N ILE A 166 -23.95 -15.19 4.49
CA ILE A 166 -23.46 -16.53 4.87
C ILE A 166 -21.91 -16.59 4.85
N LEU A 167 -21.28 -16.01 3.83
CA LEU A 167 -19.82 -15.95 3.76
C LEU A 167 -19.26 -15.14 4.94
N ALA A 168 -19.84 -13.98 5.24
CA ALA A 168 -19.41 -13.14 6.36
C ALA A 168 -19.54 -13.88 7.70
N GLU A 169 -20.63 -14.61 7.93
CA GLU A 169 -20.83 -15.42 9.15
C GLU A 169 -19.84 -16.58 9.25
N SER A 170 -19.52 -17.24 8.12
CA SER A 170 -18.68 -18.43 8.08
C SER A 170 -17.19 -18.11 8.17
N LEU A 171 -16.73 -17.01 7.56
CA LEU A 171 -15.32 -16.66 7.43
C LEU A 171 -14.88 -15.57 8.43
N GLY A 172 -15.85 -14.91 9.07
CA GLY A 172 -15.61 -13.81 10.00
C GLY A 172 -15.10 -12.54 9.31
N ASN A 173 -14.32 -11.75 10.03
CA ASN A 173 -13.85 -10.43 9.59
C ASN A 173 -12.44 -10.41 9.00
N ASP A 174 -11.88 -11.55 8.63
CA ASP A 174 -10.61 -11.64 7.91
C ASP A 174 -10.85 -11.47 6.41
N LEU A 175 -10.72 -10.24 5.92
CA LEU A 175 -10.98 -9.91 4.51
C LEU A 175 -10.07 -10.68 3.55
N SER A 176 -8.86 -11.06 3.97
CA SER A 176 -7.95 -11.84 3.13
C SER A 176 -8.47 -13.26 2.91
N LYS A 177 -9.05 -13.88 3.95
CA LYS A 177 -9.73 -15.18 3.81
C LYS A 177 -10.93 -15.07 2.90
N VAL A 178 -11.78 -14.06 3.15
CA VAL A 178 -12.99 -13.85 2.35
C VAL A 178 -12.65 -13.62 0.87
N ALA A 179 -11.58 -12.91 0.57
CA ALA A 179 -11.17 -12.63 -0.81
C ALA A 179 -10.58 -13.85 -1.55
N ASN A 180 -10.14 -14.88 -0.81
CA ASN A 180 -9.53 -16.09 -1.37
C ASN A 180 -10.56 -17.20 -1.65
N GLU A 181 -11.75 -17.15 -1.04
CA GLU A 181 -12.86 -18.08 -1.27
C GLU A 181 -13.76 -17.64 -2.44
#